data_0202e9ea83a1f10bb20edc09e6f8ef62
#
_entry.id   0202e9ea83a1f10bb20edc09e6f8ef62
#
_cell.length_a   1.000
_cell.length_b   1.000
_cell.length_c   1.000
_cell.angle_alpha   90.00
_cell.angle_beta   90.00
_cell.angle_gamma   90.00
#
_symmetry.space_group_name_H-M   'P 1'
#
loop_
_entity.id
_entity.type
_entity.pdbx_description
1 polymer ?
#
loop_
_entity_poly.entity_id
_entity_poly.type
_entity_poly.pdbx_seq_one_letter_code
_entity_poly.pdbx_strand_id
1 'polypeptide(L)'
;EISECLVGSEMCIRDRVYHKVNPTRLTPFYSKTTYISLSYENSEKEFREIGVIKDMAELDEEQYKLLNSYLEYKYYMPEITKVYSIKDNMRGAIFVKADTTSGQKTICIRDWYQNFRMIGYDYLYVNDADGNKYFCPDIHKLDRKSRQVLEMYT
;
A
#
# COMPACT_ATOMS: atom_id res chain seq x y z
N GLU A 1 -17.78 -19.54 -8.68
CA GLU A 1 -17.10 -20.42 -7.71
C GLU A 1 -15.62 -20.41 -8.01
N ILE A 2 -14.84 -19.91 -7.07
CA ILE A 2 -13.39 -20.01 -7.06
C ILE A 2 -13.11 -21.28 -6.27
N SER A 3 -12.86 -22.38 -6.95
CA SER A 3 -12.56 -23.66 -6.29
C SER A 3 -11.07 -23.92 -6.35
N GLU A 4 -10.52 -24.11 -5.15
CA GLU A 4 -9.31 -24.83 -4.81
C GLU A 4 -8.04 -24.58 -5.64
N CYS A 5 -7.17 -23.87 -5.05
CA CYS A 5 -5.71 -23.86 -5.10
C CYS A 5 -5.11 -22.50 -5.40
N LEU A 6 -4.84 -21.75 -4.36
CA LEU A 6 -3.82 -20.70 -4.35
C LEU A 6 -2.55 -21.35 -3.77
N VAL A 7 -1.69 -21.86 -4.63
CA VAL A 7 -0.36 -22.32 -4.22
C VAL A 7 0.67 -21.46 -4.93
N GLY A 8 1.29 -20.56 -4.20
CA GLY A 8 2.34 -19.68 -4.73
C GLY A 8 1.82 -18.68 -5.75
N SER A 9 2.35 -18.72 -6.97
CA SER A 9 1.96 -17.84 -8.08
C SER A 9 0.89 -18.44 -9.00
N GLU A 10 0.23 -19.53 -8.60
CA GLU A 10 -0.75 -20.25 -9.42
C GLU A 10 -2.13 -20.18 -8.78
N MET A 11 -3.16 -20.05 -9.60
CA MET A 11 -4.56 -20.00 -9.18
C MET A 11 -5.45 -20.82 -10.11
N CYS A 12 -6.27 -21.70 -9.54
CA CYS A 12 -7.26 -22.46 -10.28
C CYS A 12 -8.62 -21.76 -10.23
N ILE A 13 -9.16 -21.39 -11.38
CA ILE A 13 -10.50 -20.79 -11.51
C ILE A 13 -11.23 -21.51 -12.63
N ARG A 14 -12.39 -22.13 -12.33
CA ARG A 14 -13.24 -22.81 -13.30
C ARG A 14 -12.44 -23.77 -14.21
N ASP A 15 -11.75 -24.74 -13.63
CA ASP A 15 -10.95 -25.75 -14.33
C ASP A 15 -9.76 -25.23 -15.15
N ARG A 16 -9.37 -23.99 -14.95
CA ARG A 16 -8.17 -23.41 -15.57
C ARG A 16 -7.15 -23.03 -14.51
N VAL A 17 -5.90 -23.41 -14.77
CA VAL A 17 -4.76 -23.01 -13.94
C VAL A 17 -4.15 -21.75 -14.55
N TYR A 18 -4.10 -20.70 -13.76
CA TYR A 18 -3.45 -19.44 -14.13
C TYR A 18 -2.12 -19.33 -13.38
N HIS A 19 -1.05 -19.08 -14.12
CA HIS A 19 0.26 -18.85 -13.55
C HIS A 19 0.52 -17.36 -13.39
N LYS A 20 1.34 -16.99 -12.41
CA LYS A 20 1.71 -15.59 -12.13
C LYS A 20 0.50 -14.67 -11.93
N VAL A 21 -0.45 -15.13 -11.15
CA VAL A 21 -1.60 -14.31 -10.78
C VAL A 21 -1.16 -13.13 -9.91
N ASN A 22 -1.65 -11.95 -10.27
CA ASN A 22 -1.34 -10.70 -9.61
C ASN A 22 -2.61 -10.09 -9.01
N PRO A 23 -2.92 -10.34 -7.74
CA PRO A 23 -4.04 -9.71 -7.05
C PRO A 23 -3.77 -8.23 -6.82
N THR A 24 -4.77 -7.39 -7.06
CA THR A 24 -4.67 -5.93 -6.91
C THR A 24 -5.92 -5.37 -6.24
N ARG A 25 -5.74 -4.59 -5.15
CA ARG A 25 -6.83 -3.86 -4.50
C ARG A 25 -7.27 -2.71 -5.40
N LEU A 26 -8.55 -2.66 -5.78
CA LEU A 26 -9.09 -1.56 -6.58
C LEU A 26 -9.37 -0.32 -5.72
N THR A 27 -9.62 -0.52 -4.43
CA THR A 27 -9.95 0.56 -3.48
C THR A 27 -9.05 0.50 -2.22
N PRO A 28 -7.71 0.58 -2.35
CA PRO A 28 -6.79 0.27 -1.25
C PRO A 28 -6.90 1.20 -0.04
N PHE A 29 -7.41 2.43 -0.22
CA PHE A 29 -7.58 3.40 0.86
C PHE A 29 -8.93 3.30 1.56
N TYR A 30 -9.93 2.68 0.93
CA TYR A 30 -11.29 2.57 1.49
C TYR A 30 -11.58 1.21 2.09
N SER A 31 -11.09 0.16 1.45
CA SER A 31 -11.26 -1.21 1.92
C SER A 31 -10.06 -2.08 1.57
N LYS A 32 -9.65 -2.89 2.52
CA LYS A 32 -8.54 -3.84 2.35
C LYS A 32 -9.00 -5.20 1.81
N THR A 33 -10.27 -5.52 1.96
CA THR A 33 -10.85 -6.86 1.73
C THR A 33 -11.86 -6.92 0.61
N THR A 34 -12.28 -5.77 0.07
CA THR A 34 -13.29 -5.72 -1.00
C THR A 34 -12.68 -5.26 -2.33
N TYR A 35 -13.28 -5.71 -3.42
CA TYR A 35 -12.90 -5.37 -4.79
C TYR A 35 -11.44 -5.65 -5.11
N ILE A 36 -11.08 -6.93 -5.09
CA ILE A 36 -9.77 -7.41 -5.46
C ILE A 36 -9.80 -7.88 -6.92
N SER A 37 -9.13 -7.17 -7.81
CA SER A 37 -8.94 -7.61 -9.20
C SER A 37 -7.85 -8.66 -9.25
N LEU A 38 -8.12 -9.73 -9.97
CA LEU A 38 -7.17 -10.80 -10.27
C LEU A 38 -6.77 -10.68 -11.73
N SER A 39 -5.49 -10.48 -12.00
CA SER A 39 -4.92 -10.46 -13.34
C SER A 39 -3.79 -11.49 -13.45
N TYR A 40 -3.51 -11.95 -14.65
CA TYR A 40 -2.38 -12.84 -14.94
C TYR A 40 -1.57 -12.31 -16.12
N GLU A 41 -0.30 -12.65 -16.17
CA GLU A 41 0.58 -12.35 -17.28
C GLU A 41 0.48 -13.46 -18.34
N ASN A 42 0.09 -13.12 -19.57
CA ASN A 42 0.03 -14.06 -20.67
C ASN A 42 1.42 -14.33 -21.26
N SER A 43 1.51 -15.22 -22.27
CA SER A 43 2.76 -15.54 -22.97
C SER A 43 3.38 -14.35 -23.71
N GLU A 44 2.59 -13.34 -24.03
CA GLU A 44 3.01 -12.09 -24.69
C GLU A 44 3.41 -10.99 -23.71
N LYS A 45 3.51 -11.32 -22.40
CA LYS A 45 3.79 -10.39 -21.29
C LYS A 45 2.74 -9.29 -21.10
N GLU A 46 1.51 -9.54 -21.54
CA GLU A 46 0.39 -8.65 -21.30
C GLU A 46 -0.39 -9.11 -20.06
N PHE A 47 -0.84 -8.15 -19.25
CA PHE A 47 -1.71 -8.44 -18.12
C PHE A 47 -3.17 -8.52 -18.58
N ARG A 48 -3.82 -9.66 -18.30
CA ARG A 48 -5.24 -9.85 -18.58
C ARG A 48 -6.00 -10.10 -17.28
N GLU A 49 -7.15 -9.45 -17.13
CA GLU A 49 -8.01 -9.64 -15.97
C GLU A 49 -8.72 -11.00 -16.05
N ILE A 50 -8.68 -11.73 -14.95
CA ILE A 50 -9.44 -12.98 -14.78
C ILE A 50 -10.82 -12.65 -14.23
N GLY A 51 -10.90 -11.72 -13.27
CA GLY A 51 -12.12 -11.29 -12.61
C GLY A 51 -11.86 -10.48 -11.36
N VAL A 52 -12.94 -10.12 -10.68
CA VAL A 52 -12.91 -9.33 -9.44
C VAL A 52 -13.59 -10.10 -8.31
N ILE A 53 -12.89 -10.26 -7.20
CA ILE A 53 -13.47 -10.72 -5.95
C ILE A 53 -14.14 -9.51 -5.30
N LYS A 54 -15.46 -9.57 -5.12
CA LYS A 54 -16.21 -8.45 -4.53
C LYS A 54 -15.92 -8.30 -3.05
N ASP A 55 -15.90 -9.42 -2.32
CA ASP A 55 -15.56 -9.47 -0.92
C ASP A 55 -14.75 -10.74 -0.62
N MET A 56 -13.61 -10.59 0.02
CA MET A 56 -12.77 -11.72 0.42
C MET A 56 -13.46 -12.60 1.48
N ALA A 57 -14.45 -12.08 2.19
CA ALA A 57 -15.26 -12.86 3.14
C ALA A 57 -16.07 -14.00 2.47
N GLU A 58 -16.26 -13.95 1.15
CA GLU A 58 -16.91 -15.03 0.37
C GLU A 58 -15.96 -16.22 0.08
N LEU A 59 -14.66 -16.06 0.35
CA LEU A 59 -13.65 -17.10 0.16
C LEU A 59 -13.65 -18.06 1.36
N ASP A 60 -13.19 -19.29 1.15
CA ASP A 60 -12.91 -20.18 2.27
C ASP A 60 -11.72 -19.65 3.11
N GLU A 61 -11.55 -20.23 4.31
CA GLU A 61 -10.58 -19.73 5.29
C GLU A 61 -9.13 -19.83 4.79
N GLU A 62 -8.79 -20.85 4.03
CA GLU A 62 -7.43 -21.05 3.51
C GLU A 62 -7.12 -20.05 2.39
N GLN A 63 -8.05 -19.89 1.46
CA GLN A 63 -7.95 -18.93 0.36
C GLN A 63 -7.90 -17.51 0.90
N TYR A 64 -8.73 -17.19 1.88
CA TYR A 64 -8.71 -15.87 2.54
C TYR A 64 -7.34 -15.58 3.16
N LYS A 65 -6.81 -16.50 3.97
CA LYS A 65 -5.51 -16.33 4.64
C LYS A 65 -4.38 -16.13 3.64
N LEU A 66 -4.36 -16.94 2.57
CA LEU A 66 -3.32 -16.89 1.57
C LEU A 66 -3.37 -15.58 0.76
N LEU A 67 -4.55 -15.21 0.27
CA LEU A 67 -4.74 -13.97 -0.48
C LEU A 67 -4.47 -12.75 0.39
N ASN A 68 -4.94 -12.75 1.64
CA ASN A 68 -4.71 -11.66 2.57
C ASN A 68 -3.21 -11.49 2.88
N SER A 69 -2.49 -12.58 3.15
CA SER A 69 -1.04 -12.51 3.41
C SER A 69 -0.25 -11.95 2.22
N TYR A 70 -0.61 -12.34 1.00
CA TYR A 70 -0.01 -11.80 -0.22
C TYR A 70 -0.31 -10.30 -0.40
N LEU A 71 -1.56 -9.89 -0.21
CA LEU A 71 -1.97 -8.50 -0.31
C LEU A 71 -1.34 -7.63 0.78
N GLU A 72 -1.26 -8.12 2.01
CA GLU A 72 -0.57 -7.40 3.10
C GLU A 72 0.93 -7.23 2.79
N TYR A 73 1.60 -8.25 2.23
CA TYR A 73 2.98 -8.13 1.78
C TYR A 73 3.12 -7.13 0.62
N LYS A 74 2.28 -7.24 -0.42
CA LYS A 74 2.32 -6.39 -1.62
C LYS A 74 2.05 -4.92 -1.31
N TYR A 75 1.11 -4.65 -0.41
CA TYR A 75 0.69 -3.30 -0.01
C TYR A 75 1.26 -2.87 1.34
N TYR A 76 2.33 -3.54 1.78
CA TYR A 76 2.97 -3.16 3.02
C TYR A 76 3.49 -1.72 2.95
N MET A 77 3.01 -0.90 3.85
CA MET A 77 3.47 0.47 4.05
C MET A 77 3.75 0.65 5.54
N PRO A 78 4.96 1.02 5.92
CA PRO A 78 5.24 1.39 7.32
C PRO A 78 4.42 2.62 7.74
N GLU A 79 3.82 2.54 8.92
CA GLU A 79 3.11 3.66 9.52
C GLU A 79 4.10 4.64 10.16
N ILE A 80 3.94 5.94 9.91
CA ILE A 80 4.67 7.01 10.58
C ILE A 80 3.99 7.26 11.92
N THR A 81 4.71 7.00 13.00
CA THR A 81 4.21 7.15 14.37
C THR A 81 4.70 8.42 15.05
N LYS A 82 5.79 9.01 14.55
CA LYS A 82 6.35 10.25 15.07
C LYS A 82 7.20 10.96 14.03
N VAL A 83 7.15 12.29 13.98
CA VAL A 83 7.99 13.12 13.12
C VAL A 83 8.86 14.03 13.98
N TYR A 84 10.16 13.97 13.78
CA TYR A 84 11.13 14.77 14.55
C TYR A 84 11.47 16.08 13.86
N SER A 85 11.69 16.05 12.56
CA SER A 85 12.07 17.22 11.77
C SER A 85 11.82 16.99 10.28
N ILE A 86 11.55 18.08 9.57
CA ILE A 86 11.57 18.14 8.13
C ILE A 86 12.62 19.18 7.74
N LYS A 87 13.53 18.81 6.84
CA LYS A 87 14.57 19.70 6.32
C LYS A 87 14.42 19.79 4.82
N ASP A 88 14.23 21.01 4.33
CA ASP A 88 14.22 21.30 2.90
C ASP A 88 15.64 21.54 2.40
N ASN A 89 16.00 20.95 1.26
CA ASN A 89 17.30 21.18 0.61
C ASN A 89 17.28 22.37 -0.36
N MET A 90 16.17 23.12 -0.44
CA MET A 90 15.96 24.25 -1.37
C MET A 90 16.09 23.86 -2.87
N ARG A 91 16.01 22.56 -3.18
CA ARG A 91 16.11 22.00 -4.54
C ARG A 91 14.99 21.01 -4.85
N GLY A 92 13.82 21.18 -4.19
CA GLY A 92 12.63 20.36 -4.39
C GLY A 92 12.62 19.02 -3.68
N ALA A 93 13.57 18.75 -2.77
CA ALA A 93 13.56 17.57 -1.94
C ALA A 93 13.53 17.95 -0.45
N ILE A 94 12.74 17.21 0.32
CA ILE A 94 12.69 17.29 1.78
C ILE A 94 13.20 15.98 2.41
N PHE A 95 13.78 16.12 3.60
CA PHE A 95 14.24 15.00 4.43
C PHE A 95 13.42 14.95 5.70
N VAL A 96 12.61 13.94 5.84
CA VAL A 96 11.75 13.71 7.01
C VAL A 96 12.41 12.72 7.94
N LYS A 97 12.80 13.15 9.14
CA LYS A 97 13.26 12.23 10.20
C LYS A 97 12.06 11.79 11.01
N ALA A 98 11.74 10.50 10.96
CA ALA A 98 10.53 9.94 11.57
C ALA A 98 10.78 8.58 12.20
N ASP A 99 9.99 8.24 13.22
CA ASP A 99 9.79 6.86 13.67
C ASP A 99 8.66 6.25 12.85
N THR A 100 8.88 5.01 12.43
CA THR A 100 7.89 4.21 11.71
C THR A 100 7.74 2.85 12.38
N THR A 101 6.70 2.11 12.03
CA THR A 101 6.52 0.71 12.46
C THR A 101 7.68 -0.20 12.02
N SER A 102 8.52 0.25 11.07
CA SER A 102 9.76 -0.42 10.64
C SER A 102 11.03 0.18 11.26
N GLY A 103 10.91 0.95 12.34
CA GLY A 103 11.99 1.64 13.01
C GLY A 103 12.18 3.10 12.58
N GLN A 104 13.20 3.75 13.16
CA GLN A 104 13.52 5.14 12.84
C GLN A 104 14.16 5.25 11.46
N LYS A 105 13.69 6.21 10.68
CA LYS A 105 14.16 6.46 9.31
C LYS A 105 14.35 7.93 9.02
N THR A 106 15.23 8.22 8.06
CA THR A 106 15.30 9.50 7.38
C THR A 106 14.78 9.29 5.96
N ILE A 107 13.60 9.77 5.69
CA ILE A 107 12.86 9.59 4.44
C ILE A 107 13.21 10.75 3.52
N CYS A 108 13.85 10.47 2.38
CA CYS A 108 14.13 11.48 1.36
C CYS A 108 12.96 11.53 0.37
N ILE A 109 12.30 12.67 0.25
CA ILE A 109 11.15 12.87 -0.62
C ILE A 109 11.50 13.89 -1.67
N ARG A 110 11.62 13.44 -2.93
CA ARG A 110 11.79 14.33 -4.10
C ARG A 110 10.43 14.81 -4.56
N ASP A 111 10.39 15.97 -5.18
CA ASP A 111 9.15 16.58 -5.67
C ASP A 111 8.04 16.47 -4.60
N TRP A 112 8.37 16.97 -3.40
CA TRP A 112 7.59 16.74 -2.20
C TRP A 112 6.12 17.12 -2.34
N TYR A 113 5.80 18.14 -3.11
CA TYR A 113 4.44 18.59 -3.43
C TYR A 113 3.59 17.51 -4.16
N GLN A 114 4.24 16.51 -4.78
CA GLN A 114 3.55 15.35 -5.39
C GLN A 114 3.62 14.10 -4.53
N ASN A 115 4.68 13.92 -3.78
CA ASN A 115 5.01 12.69 -3.06
C ASN A 115 4.77 12.76 -1.55
N PHE A 116 4.36 13.91 -1.04
CA PHE A 116 3.94 14.13 0.35
C PHE A 116 2.52 14.67 0.32
N ARG A 117 1.52 13.81 0.48
CA ARG A 117 0.13 14.15 0.19
C ARG A 117 -0.77 13.90 1.38
N MET A 118 -1.62 14.89 1.66
CA MET A 118 -2.80 14.69 2.49
C MET A 118 -3.94 14.11 1.64
N ILE A 119 -4.52 13.03 2.12
CA ILE A 119 -5.74 12.43 1.57
C ILE A 119 -6.87 12.71 2.55
N GLY A 120 -7.81 13.55 2.16
CA GLY A 120 -8.77 14.12 3.09
C GLY A 120 -8.10 15.09 4.07
N TYR A 121 -8.54 15.07 5.34
CA TYR A 121 -8.04 15.97 6.38
C TYR A 121 -7.03 15.33 7.33
N ASP A 122 -6.98 14.02 7.38
CA ASP A 122 -6.30 13.27 8.44
C ASP A 122 -5.20 12.35 7.94
N TYR A 123 -5.35 11.79 6.74
CA TYR A 123 -4.48 10.74 6.22
C TYR A 123 -3.31 11.32 5.45
N LEU A 124 -2.09 11.06 5.93
CA LEU A 124 -0.87 11.42 5.23
C LEU A 124 -0.32 10.22 4.46
N TYR A 125 -0.03 10.43 3.19
CA TYR A 125 0.64 9.48 2.30
C TYR A 125 1.97 10.05 1.83
N VAL A 126 3.02 9.26 1.92
CA VAL A 126 4.39 9.63 1.56
C VAL A 126 4.99 8.59 0.63
N ASN A 127 5.60 9.05 -0.45
CA ASN A 127 6.40 8.23 -1.35
C ASN A 127 7.83 8.76 -1.35
N ASP A 128 8.82 7.92 -1.02
CA ASP A 128 10.22 8.35 -0.96
C ASP A 128 10.93 8.27 -2.32
N ALA A 129 12.16 8.77 -2.35
CA ALA A 129 12.98 8.80 -3.55
C ALA A 129 13.37 7.41 -4.08
N ASP A 130 13.27 6.37 -3.25
CA ASP A 130 13.58 4.97 -3.55
C ASP A 130 12.32 4.17 -3.92
N GLY A 131 11.14 4.81 -3.91
CA GLY A 131 9.86 4.19 -4.22
C GLY A 131 9.18 3.49 -3.05
N ASN A 132 9.71 3.62 -1.82
CA ASN A 132 9.04 3.12 -0.64
C ASN A 132 7.88 4.04 -0.26
N LYS A 133 6.83 3.43 0.26
CA LYS A 133 5.60 4.11 0.63
C LYS A 133 5.43 4.09 2.13
N TYR A 134 5.00 5.20 2.70
CA TYR A 134 4.71 5.36 4.11
C TYR A 134 3.36 6.03 4.28
N PHE A 135 2.73 5.86 5.42
CA PHE A 135 1.48 6.53 5.72
C PHE A 135 1.37 6.91 7.19
N CYS A 136 0.52 7.88 7.47
CA CYS A 136 0.00 8.13 8.81
C CYS A 136 -1.53 8.15 8.70
N PRO A 137 -2.25 7.27 9.41
CA PRO A 137 -3.70 7.15 9.25
C PRO A 137 -4.46 8.37 9.79
N ASP A 138 -3.88 9.07 10.73
CA ASP A 138 -4.46 10.25 11.34
C ASP A 138 -3.36 11.13 11.95
N ILE A 139 -3.04 12.23 11.27
CA ILE A 139 -1.99 13.16 11.72
C ILE A 139 -2.35 13.84 13.03
N HIS A 140 -3.64 13.96 13.36
CA HIS A 140 -4.10 14.59 14.60
C HIS A 140 -3.83 13.74 15.84
N LYS A 141 -3.61 12.43 15.66
CA LYS A 141 -3.21 11.51 16.72
C LYS A 141 -1.72 11.56 17.04
N LEU A 142 -0.92 12.16 16.16
CA LEU A 142 0.49 12.38 16.42
C LEU A 142 0.70 13.34 17.59
N ASP A 143 1.87 13.28 18.20
CA ASP A 143 2.25 14.21 19.27
C ASP A 143 2.32 15.66 18.75
N ARG A 144 2.17 16.63 19.66
CA ARG A 144 2.10 18.07 19.33
C ARG A 144 3.29 18.54 18.49
N LYS A 145 4.50 18.04 18.79
CA LYS A 145 5.71 18.44 18.05
C LYS A 145 5.69 17.93 16.61
N SER A 146 5.29 16.66 16.41
CA SER A 146 5.13 16.08 15.07
C SER A 146 4.13 16.87 14.24
N ARG A 147 2.98 17.22 14.81
CA ARG A 147 1.96 18.02 14.13
C ARG A 147 2.50 19.41 13.72
N GLN A 148 3.16 20.13 14.62
CA GLN A 148 3.73 21.44 14.30
C GLN A 148 4.77 21.38 13.18
N VAL A 149 5.53 20.29 13.08
CA VAL A 149 6.50 20.11 11.99
C VAL A 149 5.78 19.82 10.67
N LEU A 150 4.67 19.07 10.70
CA LEU A 150 3.88 18.73 9.51
C LEU A 150 3.08 19.92 8.97
N GLU A 151 2.54 20.78 9.85
CA GLU A 151 1.72 21.96 9.48
C GLU A 151 2.39 22.91 8.47
N MET A 152 3.71 22.89 8.35
CA MET A 152 4.43 23.71 7.37
C MET A 152 4.42 23.11 5.95
N TYR A 153 4.00 21.85 5.80
CA TYR A 153 4.07 21.09 4.55
C TYR A 153 2.73 20.45 4.15
N THR A 154 1.72 20.58 4.98
CA THR A 154 0.33 20.13 4.76
C THR A 154 -0.63 21.33 4.74
#